data_14d626e8b999f104839604ecdbc4c853
#
_entry.id   14d626e8b999f104839604ecdbc4c853
#
_cell.length_a   1.000
_cell.length_b   1.000
_cell.length_c   1.000
_cell.angle_alpha   90.00
_cell.angle_beta   90.00
_cell.angle_gamma   90.00
#
_symmetry.space_group_name_H-M   'P 1'
#
loop_
_entity.id
_entity.type
_entity.pdbx_description
1 polymer ?
#
loop_
_entity_poly.entity_id
_entity_poly.type
_entity_poly.pdbx_seq_one_letter_code
_entity_poly.pdbx_strand_id
1 'polypeptide(L)'
;MHFTAIVPLVLSMGAFVLSFLALFAGHKEGFMEDYDVVRLNMSRLGYNLLNTSSDGSSDSDSWLDRITDVARDGFSDLINDVGNDVADRLADELGISEWYSLHLMDVCQGDFAPNVTAPNAWLNVTECTQPRPGPNVNLTEMLDQELSIGPLRVSLADLSWPDDIEGTLDKVNKFLLAIFILYVIGIGFSGLSILGSLAAFFLGFRKLVTITNFVFTVLASIALLAGSLITTIGAKEGAKQINDIGDDIGISAEAGQKFMIISWVAFAVIAAAAVYWIAQFCVGRRSRSRAPRRTYTEKRHKQGSF
;
A
#
# COMPACT_ATOMS: atom_id res chain seq x y z
N MET A 1 -22.66 32.71 6.80
CA MET A 1 -21.89 31.68 6.12
C MET A 1 -20.47 32.18 5.90
N HIS A 2 -19.48 31.37 6.28
CA HIS A 2 -18.07 31.76 6.17
C HIS A 2 -17.40 31.04 5.00
N PHE A 3 -17.40 31.64 3.83
CA PHE A 3 -16.91 31.04 2.59
C PHE A 3 -15.43 30.59 2.68
N THR A 4 -14.64 31.20 3.53
CA THR A 4 -13.24 30.77 3.77
C THR A 4 -13.12 29.38 4.38
N ALA A 5 -14.17 28.83 5.02
CA ALA A 5 -14.20 27.47 5.53
C ALA A 5 -14.31 26.39 4.43
N ILE A 6 -14.63 26.78 3.18
CA ILE A 6 -14.67 25.88 2.03
C ILE A 6 -13.28 25.34 1.74
N VAL A 7 -12.23 26.13 1.90
CA VAL A 7 -10.85 25.69 1.61
C VAL A 7 -10.45 24.47 2.44
N PRO A 8 -10.48 24.51 3.78
CA PRO A 8 -10.13 23.32 4.57
C PRO A 8 -11.13 22.18 4.39
N LEU A 9 -12.38 22.45 4.06
CA LEU A 9 -13.38 21.44 3.74
C LEU A 9 -12.96 20.63 2.49
N VAL A 10 -12.63 21.33 1.40
CA VAL A 10 -12.20 20.66 0.15
C VAL A 10 -10.90 19.91 0.34
N LEU A 11 -9.93 20.46 1.06
CA LEU A 11 -8.67 19.79 1.36
C LEU A 11 -8.88 18.53 2.20
N SER A 12 -9.68 18.60 3.28
CA SER A 12 -9.97 17.43 4.10
C SER A 12 -10.74 16.36 3.32
N MET A 13 -11.68 16.77 2.45
CA MET A 13 -12.41 15.85 1.57
C MET A 13 -11.48 15.18 0.55
N GLY A 14 -10.56 15.95 -0.06
CA GLY A 14 -9.56 15.39 -0.97
C GLY A 14 -8.66 14.36 -0.29
N ALA A 15 -8.12 14.68 0.90
CA ALA A 15 -7.31 13.74 1.67
C ALA A 15 -8.10 12.50 2.09
N PHE A 16 -9.35 12.65 2.52
CA PHE A 16 -10.23 11.54 2.87
C PHE A 16 -10.44 10.60 1.68
N VAL A 17 -10.81 11.14 0.52
CA VAL A 17 -11.06 10.34 -0.69
C VAL A 17 -9.79 9.62 -1.15
N LEU A 18 -8.64 10.32 -1.21
CA LEU A 18 -7.38 9.72 -1.64
C LEU A 18 -6.92 8.61 -0.69
N SER A 19 -7.04 8.83 0.62
CA SER A 19 -6.69 7.81 1.62
C SER A 19 -7.64 6.61 1.56
N PHE A 20 -8.92 6.85 1.29
CA PHE A 20 -9.92 5.80 1.12
C PHE A 20 -9.62 4.98 -0.14
N LEU A 21 -9.32 5.63 -1.26
CA LEU A 21 -8.93 4.96 -2.50
C LEU A 21 -7.66 4.12 -2.31
N ALA A 22 -6.65 4.65 -1.60
CA ALA A 22 -5.44 3.92 -1.30
C ALA A 22 -5.69 2.69 -0.39
N LEU A 23 -6.62 2.80 0.57
CA LEU A 23 -6.98 1.69 1.45
C LEU A 23 -7.70 0.57 0.71
N PHE A 24 -8.60 0.91 -0.22
CA PHE A 24 -9.46 -0.03 -0.95
C PHE A 24 -8.93 -0.35 -2.37
N ALA A 25 -7.70 0.04 -2.70
CA ALA A 25 -7.09 -0.38 -3.96
C ALA A 25 -6.99 -1.91 -3.99
N GLY A 26 -7.32 -2.52 -5.11
CA GLY A 26 -7.29 -3.98 -5.31
C GLY A 26 -8.49 -4.76 -4.75
N HIS A 27 -9.38 -4.14 -3.95
CA HIS A 27 -10.47 -4.86 -3.24
C HIS A 27 -11.42 -5.64 -4.15
N LYS A 28 -11.33 -5.43 -5.43
CA LYS A 28 -12.10 -6.11 -6.47
C LYS A 28 -11.26 -6.17 -7.75
N GLU A 29 -11.37 -7.29 -8.47
CA GLU A 29 -10.75 -7.49 -9.78
C GLU A 29 -10.91 -6.28 -10.69
N GLY A 30 -9.80 -5.77 -11.22
CA GLY A 30 -9.73 -4.62 -12.12
C GLY A 30 -9.94 -3.25 -11.45
N PHE A 31 -10.10 -3.19 -10.10
CA PHE A 31 -10.22 -1.91 -9.40
C PHE A 31 -8.87 -1.46 -8.85
N MET A 32 -8.24 -0.50 -9.50
CA MET A 32 -6.96 0.10 -9.08
C MET A 32 -5.82 -0.92 -8.86
N GLU A 33 -5.72 -1.93 -9.70
CA GLU A 33 -4.69 -2.97 -9.65
C GLU A 33 -3.26 -2.43 -9.64
N ASP A 34 -3.03 -1.36 -10.39
CA ASP A 34 -1.73 -0.70 -10.46
C ASP A 34 -1.34 0.08 -9.17
N TYR A 35 -2.23 0.13 -8.17
CA TYR A 35 -1.99 0.79 -6.88
C TYR A 35 -1.66 -0.23 -5.80
N ASP A 36 -0.84 -1.20 -6.16
CA ASP A 36 -0.24 -2.18 -5.28
C ASP A 36 0.84 -1.56 -4.38
N VAL A 37 1.09 -2.16 -3.23
CA VAL A 37 2.20 -1.79 -2.33
C VAL A 37 3.49 -2.40 -2.83
N VAL A 38 3.44 -3.68 -3.21
CA VAL A 38 4.53 -4.46 -3.80
C VAL A 38 3.93 -5.41 -4.82
N ARG A 39 4.58 -5.57 -5.95
CA ARG A 39 4.25 -6.56 -6.98
C ARG A 39 5.38 -7.55 -7.12
N LEU A 40 5.04 -8.83 -7.10
CA LEU A 40 5.94 -9.93 -7.39
C LEU A 40 5.74 -10.34 -8.86
N ASN A 41 6.83 -10.53 -9.56
CA ASN A 41 6.83 -11.08 -10.91
C ASN A 41 7.50 -12.45 -10.85
N MET A 42 6.73 -13.48 -11.14
CA MET A 42 7.14 -14.89 -11.16
C MET A 42 7.22 -15.46 -12.58
N SER A 43 7.02 -14.64 -13.60
CA SER A 43 7.04 -15.08 -15.01
C SER A 43 8.35 -15.73 -15.47
N ARG A 44 9.44 -15.50 -14.73
CA ARG A 44 10.76 -16.10 -14.98
C ARG A 44 11.13 -17.17 -13.98
N LEU A 45 10.18 -17.63 -13.17
CA LEU A 45 10.42 -18.68 -12.19
C LEU A 45 10.98 -19.91 -12.89
N GLY A 46 12.16 -20.40 -12.45
CA GLY A 46 12.82 -21.57 -13.04
C GLY A 46 13.74 -21.28 -14.23
N TYR A 47 13.76 -20.05 -14.79
CA TYR A 47 14.64 -19.73 -15.92
C TYR A 47 16.12 -19.96 -15.60
N ASN A 48 16.56 -19.54 -14.41
CA ASN A 48 17.95 -19.71 -13.95
C ASN A 48 18.24 -21.14 -13.48
N LEU A 49 17.23 -21.89 -13.05
CA LEU A 49 17.36 -23.28 -12.61
C LEU A 49 17.85 -24.19 -13.73
N LEU A 50 17.38 -23.97 -14.95
CA LEU A 50 17.77 -24.74 -16.12
C LEU A 50 19.15 -24.33 -16.65
N ASN A 51 19.57 -23.08 -16.43
CA ASN A 51 20.84 -22.57 -16.94
C ASN A 51 22.02 -22.91 -16.02
N THR A 52 21.81 -23.06 -14.71
CA THR A 52 22.84 -23.42 -13.72
C THR A 52 23.23 -24.90 -13.83
N SER A 53 22.38 -25.74 -14.38
CA SER A 53 22.66 -27.18 -14.58
C SER A 53 23.76 -27.48 -15.63
N SER A 54 24.26 -26.46 -16.34
CA SER A 54 25.32 -26.60 -17.36
C SER A 54 26.73 -26.37 -16.82
N ASP A 55 26.89 -25.77 -15.64
CA ASP A 55 28.21 -25.55 -15.02
C ASP A 55 28.32 -26.42 -13.76
N GLY A 56 28.99 -27.57 -13.91
CA GLY A 56 29.19 -28.58 -12.86
C GLY A 56 30.05 -28.06 -11.69
N SER A 57 29.46 -27.36 -10.74
CA SER A 57 30.08 -27.13 -9.42
C SER A 57 29.21 -27.78 -8.33
N SER A 58 29.63 -28.97 -7.95
CA SER A 58 29.18 -29.77 -6.84
C SER A 58 29.58 -29.11 -5.51
N ASP A 59 28.64 -28.44 -4.83
CA ASP A 59 28.61 -28.32 -3.37
C ASP A 59 27.36 -27.51 -2.91
N SER A 60 26.18 -28.05 -3.18
CA SER A 60 25.01 -27.64 -2.41
C SER A 60 23.93 -28.71 -2.51
N ASP A 61 23.66 -29.38 -1.36
CA ASP A 61 22.38 -30.06 -1.11
C ASP A 61 21.27 -28.99 -1.13
N SER A 62 21.07 -28.41 -2.30
CA SER A 62 20.17 -27.30 -2.53
C SER A 62 18.78 -27.84 -2.82
N TRP A 63 17.75 -27.24 -2.24
CA TRP A 63 16.35 -27.42 -2.64
C TRP A 63 16.17 -27.32 -4.16
N LEU A 64 17.06 -26.61 -4.85
CA LEU A 64 17.18 -26.48 -6.30
C LEU A 64 17.42 -27.83 -6.99
N ASP A 65 18.24 -28.72 -6.40
CA ASP A 65 18.49 -30.08 -6.97
C ASP A 65 17.22 -30.92 -6.91
N ARG A 66 16.38 -30.71 -5.88
CA ARG A 66 15.12 -31.45 -5.74
C ARG A 66 14.05 -30.94 -6.69
N ILE A 67 13.96 -29.62 -6.92
CA ILE A 67 13.08 -29.06 -7.97
C ILE A 67 13.50 -29.59 -9.33
N THR A 68 14.80 -29.59 -9.63
CA THR A 68 15.29 -30.12 -10.91
C THR A 68 15.07 -31.63 -11.05
N ASP A 69 15.11 -32.39 -9.97
CA ASP A 69 14.82 -33.84 -10.00
C ASP A 69 13.30 -34.08 -10.20
N VAL A 70 12.45 -33.38 -9.47
CA VAL A 70 10.98 -33.45 -9.65
C VAL A 70 10.58 -32.94 -11.06
N ALA A 71 11.18 -31.85 -11.50
CA ALA A 71 10.99 -31.34 -12.85
C ALA A 71 11.50 -32.31 -13.90
N ARG A 72 12.64 -32.98 -13.68
CA ARG A 72 13.22 -33.94 -14.60
C ARG A 72 12.37 -35.19 -14.76
N ASP A 73 11.75 -35.69 -13.69
CA ASP A 73 10.86 -36.85 -13.75
C ASP A 73 9.49 -36.49 -14.39
N GLY A 74 8.98 -35.27 -14.20
CA GLY A 74 7.73 -34.80 -14.77
C GLY A 74 7.88 -34.16 -16.16
N PHE A 75 9.05 -33.61 -16.47
CA PHE A 75 9.32 -32.84 -17.69
C PHE A 75 10.34 -33.48 -18.64
N SER A 76 10.72 -34.73 -18.43
CA SER A 76 11.71 -35.41 -19.30
C SER A 76 11.36 -35.34 -20.79
N ASP A 77 10.09 -35.30 -21.13
CA ASP A 77 9.60 -35.15 -22.49
C ASP A 77 9.62 -33.70 -22.99
N LEU A 78 9.46 -32.70 -22.08
CA LEU A 78 9.49 -31.27 -22.39
C LEU A 78 10.92 -30.73 -22.54
N ILE A 79 11.87 -31.20 -21.73
CA ILE A 79 13.28 -30.78 -21.76
C ILE A 79 13.96 -31.19 -23.09
N ASN A 80 13.52 -32.27 -23.71
CA ASN A 80 14.09 -32.78 -24.97
C ASN A 80 13.63 -32.01 -26.22
N ASP A 81 12.58 -31.22 -26.16
CA ASP A 81 11.99 -30.58 -27.36
C ASP A 81 12.26 -29.07 -27.45
N VAL A 82 12.73 -28.39 -26.39
CA VAL A 82 12.69 -26.93 -26.38
C VAL A 82 13.87 -26.28 -25.65
N GLY A 83 14.71 -25.57 -26.42
CA GLY A 83 15.49 -24.47 -25.87
C GLY A 83 14.57 -23.27 -25.56
N ASN A 84 14.92 -22.38 -24.67
CA ASN A 84 14.36 -21.05 -24.32
C ASN A 84 12.83 -20.92 -24.04
N ASP A 85 11.95 -21.74 -24.61
CA ASP A 85 10.49 -21.70 -24.37
C ASP A 85 10.06 -22.45 -23.09
N VAL A 86 10.97 -23.15 -22.42
CA VAL A 86 10.65 -24.02 -21.26
C VAL A 86 10.33 -23.19 -20.03
N ALA A 87 10.97 -22.05 -19.85
CA ALA A 87 10.76 -21.20 -18.67
C ALA A 87 9.36 -20.57 -18.68
N ASP A 88 8.91 -20.09 -19.85
CA ASP A 88 7.56 -19.52 -20.00
C ASP A 88 6.46 -20.57 -19.80
N ARG A 89 6.78 -21.83 -20.05
CA ARG A 89 5.86 -22.97 -19.86
C ARG A 89 5.92 -23.57 -18.46
N LEU A 90 7.01 -23.36 -17.72
CA LEU A 90 7.14 -23.94 -16.38
C LEU A 90 6.15 -23.34 -15.38
N ALA A 91 5.92 -22.03 -15.42
CA ALA A 91 4.92 -21.37 -14.61
C ALA A 91 3.51 -21.88 -14.96
N ASP A 92 3.20 -21.97 -16.25
CA ASP A 92 1.92 -22.50 -16.75
C ASP A 92 1.70 -23.96 -16.34
N GLU A 93 2.72 -24.80 -16.45
CA GLU A 93 2.66 -26.23 -16.07
C GLU A 93 2.62 -26.43 -14.56
N LEU A 94 3.22 -25.52 -13.77
CA LEU A 94 3.10 -25.51 -12.31
C LEU A 94 1.76 -24.96 -11.85
N GLY A 95 1.02 -24.23 -12.73
CA GLY A 95 -0.23 -23.57 -12.40
C GLY A 95 -0.04 -22.36 -11.49
N ILE A 96 1.16 -21.75 -11.48
CA ILE A 96 1.49 -20.55 -10.71
C ILE A 96 1.21 -19.33 -11.57
N SER A 97 0.53 -18.33 -11.00
CA SER A 97 0.28 -17.06 -11.68
C SER A 97 1.58 -16.31 -11.98
N GLU A 98 1.67 -15.64 -13.13
CA GLU A 98 2.86 -14.91 -13.56
C GLU A 98 3.19 -13.71 -12.68
N TRP A 99 2.19 -13.15 -11.98
CA TRP A 99 2.40 -12.05 -11.04
C TRP A 99 1.43 -12.11 -9.85
N TYR A 100 1.89 -11.52 -8.73
CA TYR A 100 1.11 -11.31 -7.51
C TYR A 100 1.25 -9.85 -7.07
N SER A 101 0.13 -9.15 -6.87
CA SER A 101 0.11 -7.77 -6.35
C SER A 101 -0.40 -7.75 -4.92
N LEU A 102 0.41 -7.20 -4.01
CA LEU A 102 0.05 -7.02 -2.60
C LEU A 102 -0.55 -5.65 -2.41
N HIS A 103 -1.82 -5.63 -2.02
CA HIS A 103 -2.53 -4.43 -1.60
C HIS A 103 -2.65 -4.37 -0.07
N LEU A 104 -3.27 -3.32 0.49
CA LEU A 104 -3.41 -3.19 1.94
C LEU A 104 -4.42 -4.15 2.56
N MET A 105 -5.37 -4.67 1.79
CA MET A 105 -6.46 -5.51 2.29
C MET A 105 -6.53 -6.88 1.62
N ASP A 106 -5.88 -7.05 0.49
CA ASP A 106 -5.94 -8.26 -0.34
C ASP A 106 -4.68 -8.49 -1.16
N VAL A 107 -4.64 -9.62 -1.80
CA VAL A 107 -3.63 -10.00 -2.80
C VAL A 107 -4.37 -10.38 -4.05
N CYS A 108 -3.97 -9.82 -5.18
CA CYS A 108 -4.45 -10.23 -6.49
C CYS A 108 -3.34 -10.94 -7.25
N GLN A 109 -3.73 -11.85 -8.12
CA GLN A 109 -2.83 -12.64 -8.96
C GLN A 109 -3.34 -12.68 -10.39
N GLY A 110 -2.46 -12.99 -11.32
CA GLY A 110 -2.83 -13.09 -12.72
C GLY A 110 -1.63 -13.23 -13.66
N ASP A 111 -1.93 -13.06 -14.94
CA ASP A 111 -0.98 -13.24 -16.01
C ASP A 111 -0.75 -11.94 -16.78
N PHE A 112 0.40 -11.82 -17.46
CA PHE A 112 0.66 -10.69 -18.34
C PHE A 112 0.00 -10.91 -19.70
N ALA A 113 -0.83 -9.99 -20.14
CA ALA A 113 -1.47 -10.08 -21.44
C ALA A 113 -0.91 -9.05 -22.43
N PRO A 114 -0.63 -9.43 -23.69
CA PRO A 114 -0.78 -10.78 -24.30
C PRO A 114 0.32 -11.77 -23.86
N ASN A 115 1.44 -11.31 -23.35
CA ASN A 115 2.53 -12.06 -22.71
C ASN A 115 3.49 -11.11 -22.00
N VAL A 116 4.37 -11.62 -21.14
CA VAL A 116 5.31 -10.85 -20.30
C VAL A 116 6.32 -10.04 -21.12
N THR A 117 6.68 -10.48 -22.31
CA THR A 117 7.68 -9.84 -23.20
C THR A 117 7.09 -8.78 -24.12
N ALA A 118 5.77 -8.63 -24.15
CA ALA A 118 5.12 -7.66 -25.00
C ALA A 118 5.43 -6.22 -24.55
N PRO A 119 5.72 -5.28 -25.47
CA PRO A 119 6.12 -3.91 -25.12
C PRO A 119 5.02 -3.10 -24.43
N ASN A 120 3.78 -3.57 -24.44
CA ASN A 120 2.63 -2.98 -23.77
C ASN A 120 1.86 -4.03 -22.97
N ALA A 121 2.57 -4.95 -22.31
CA ALA A 121 1.95 -5.94 -21.45
C ALA A 121 1.12 -5.25 -20.35
N TRP A 122 -0.10 -5.74 -20.14
CA TRP A 122 -1.01 -5.27 -19.09
C TRP A 122 -1.35 -6.43 -18.15
N LEU A 123 -1.76 -6.09 -16.95
CA LEU A 123 -2.10 -7.06 -15.92
C LEU A 123 -3.49 -7.63 -16.19
N ASN A 124 -3.57 -8.91 -16.48
CA ASN A 124 -4.83 -9.65 -16.56
C ASN A 124 -5.04 -10.34 -15.21
N VAL A 125 -5.95 -9.79 -14.39
CA VAL A 125 -6.26 -10.34 -13.06
C VAL A 125 -7.06 -11.62 -13.24
N THR A 126 -6.63 -12.71 -12.64
CA THR A 126 -7.35 -13.99 -12.65
C THR A 126 -8.13 -14.19 -11.36
N GLU A 127 -7.55 -13.81 -10.21
CA GLU A 127 -8.19 -13.97 -8.91
C GLU A 127 -7.67 -12.92 -7.91
N CYS A 128 -8.53 -12.52 -6.97
CA CYS A 128 -8.16 -11.74 -5.79
C CYS A 128 -8.65 -12.41 -4.53
N THR A 129 -7.86 -12.37 -3.47
CA THR A 129 -8.28 -12.86 -2.15
C THR A 129 -9.40 -11.99 -1.58
N GLN A 130 -10.20 -12.52 -0.67
CA GLN A 130 -11.23 -11.72 0.00
C GLN A 130 -10.59 -10.62 0.84
N PRO A 131 -11.03 -9.35 0.69
CA PRO A 131 -10.47 -8.23 1.46
C PRO A 131 -10.61 -8.44 2.95
N ARG A 132 -9.49 -8.36 3.68
CA ARG A 132 -9.44 -8.49 5.15
C ARG A 132 -8.56 -7.39 5.74
N PRO A 133 -8.87 -6.90 6.96
CA PRO A 133 -8.03 -5.93 7.65
C PRO A 133 -6.66 -6.52 7.96
N GLY A 134 -5.63 -6.00 7.30
CA GLY A 134 -4.28 -6.56 7.35
C GLY A 134 -4.28 -7.96 6.72
N PRO A 135 -3.97 -8.07 5.44
CA PRO A 135 -3.99 -9.38 4.79
C PRO A 135 -3.03 -10.29 5.56
N ASN A 136 -3.56 -11.37 6.14
CA ASN A 136 -2.73 -12.52 6.47
C ASN A 136 -2.38 -13.14 5.13
N VAL A 137 -1.41 -12.55 4.45
CA VAL A 137 -0.87 -13.10 3.23
C VAL A 137 -0.11 -14.34 3.62
N ASN A 138 -0.78 -15.47 3.56
CA ASN A 138 -0.12 -16.76 3.62
C ASN A 138 0.27 -17.14 2.18
N LEU A 139 1.27 -16.42 1.65
CA LEU A 139 1.80 -16.69 0.32
C LEU A 139 2.24 -18.16 0.20
N THR A 140 2.78 -18.71 1.27
CA THR A 140 3.13 -20.13 1.38
C THR A 140 1.90 -21.00 1.14
N GLU A 141 0.77 -20.71 1.79
CA GLU A 141 -0.47 -21.48 1.61
C GLU A 141 -1.08 -21.28 0.22
N MET A 142 -1.00 -20.07 -0.34
CA MET A 142 -1.46 -19.78 -1.71
C MET A 142 -0.64 -20.57 -2.73
N LEU A 143 0.69 -20.51 -2.64
CA LEU A 143 1.59 -21.26 -3.53
C LEU A 143 1.44 -22.76 -3.35
N ASP A 144 1.31 -23.26 -2.10
CA ASP A 144 1.10 -24.69 -1.86
C ASP A 144 -0.24 -25.17 -2.43
N GLN A 145 -1.27 -24.35 -2.36
CA GLN A 145 -2.57 -24.63 -2.96
C GLN A 145 -2.48 -24.66 -4.50
N GLU A 146 -1.83 -23.69 -5.12
CA GLU A 146 -1.64 -23.66 -6.57
C GLU A 146 -0.80 -24.84 -7.05
N LEU A 147 0.32 -25.12 -6.41
CA LEU A 147 1.17 -26.27 -6.73
C LEU A 147 0.44 -27.61 -6.55
N SER A 148 -0.42 -27.73 -5.52
CA SER A 148 -1.17 -28.96 -5.26
C SER A 148 -2.31 -29.21 -6.26
N ILE A 149 -2.89 -28.14 -6.82
CA ILE A 149 -3.96 -28.20 -7.84
C ILE A 149 -3.36 -28.27 -9.24
N GLY A 150 -2.14 -27.77 -9.41
CA GLY A 150 -1.42 -27.77 -10.68
C GLY A 150 -1.24 -29.16 -11.30
N PRO A 151 -0.83 -29.25 -12.56
CA PRO A 151 -0.68 -30.52 -13.29
C PRO A 151 0.27 -31.50 -12.60
N LEU A 152 1.28 -31.01 -11.91
CA LEU A 152 2.32 -31.82 -11.25
C LEU A 152 1.97 -32.27 -9.83
N ARG A 153 0.98 -31.63 -9.17
CA ARG A 153 0.55 -31.93 -7.80
C ARG A 153 1.70 -32.02 -6.80
N VAL A 154 2.61 -31.06 -6.85
CA VAL A 154 3.76 -30.94 -5.96
C VAL A 154 3.37 -30.10 -4.75
N SER A 155 3.91 -30.39 -3.56
CA SER A 155 3.73 -29.52 -2.38
C SER A 155 5.01 -28.73 -2.09
N LEU A 156 4.88 -27.57 -1.43
CA LEU A 156 6.04 -26.82 -0.97
C LEU A 156 6.91 -27.61 0.03
N ALA A 157 6.31 -28.53 0.76
CA ALA A 157 7.03 -29.46 1.65
C ALA A 157 7.97 -30.38 0.87
N ASP A 158 7.55 -30.84 -0.32
CA ASP A 158 8.38 -31.67 -1.20
C ASP A 158 9.56 -30.88 -1.78
N LEU A 159 9.38 -29.56 -1.93
CA LEU A 159 10.40 -28.63 -2.44
C LEU A 159 11.37 -28.13 -1.35
N SER A 160 11.25 -28.59 -0.10
CA SER A 160 12.07 -28.13 1.04
C SER A 160 12.09 -26.61 1.19
N TRP A 161 10.87 -25.99 1.17
CA TRP A 161 10.70 -24.55 1.31
C TRP A 161 11.43 -24.02 2.55
N PRO A 162 12.27 -22.97 2.45
CA PRO A 162 13.08 -22.50 3.56
C PRO A 162 12.22 -21.91 4.69
N ASP A 163 12.45 -22.35 5.94
CA ASP A 163 11.75 -21.83 7.15
C ASP A 163 11.95 -20.31 7.34
N ASP A 164 13.04 -19.74 6.82
CA ASP A 164 13.32 -18.30 6.86
C ASP A 164 12.30 -17.45 6.07
N ILE A 165 11.64 -18.03 5.07
CA ILE A 165 10.60 -17.35 4.29
C ILE A 165 9.35 -17.17 5.14
N GLU A 166 8.94 -18.13 5.94
CA GLU A 166 7.79 -18.01 6.85
C GLU A 166 8.00 -16.85 7.86
N GLY A 167 9.19 -16.75 8.43
CA GLY A 167 9.56 -15.66 9.32
C GLY A 167 9.55 -14.27 8.63
N THR A 168 9.86 -14.24 7.35
CA THR A 168 9.82 -13.00 6.54
C THR A 168 8.38 -12.61 6.18
N LEU A 169 7.53 -13.56 5.80
CA LEU A 169 6.11 -13.35 5.54
C LEU A 169 5.36 -12.81 6.77
N ASP A 170 5.68 -13.34 7.95
CA ASP A 170 5.15 -12.85 9.23
C ASP A 170 5.50 -11.37 9.49
N LYS A 171 6.71 -10.95 9.12
CA LYS A 171 7.13 -9.54 9.20
C LYS A 171 6.35 -8.68 8.20
N VAL A 172 6.18 -9.15 6.96
CA VAL A 172 5.39 -8.47 5.93
C VAL A 172 3.94 -8.29 6.38
N ASN A 173 3.32 -9.32 6.93
CA ASN A 173 1.95 -9.24 7.43
C ASN A 173 1.79 -8.23 8.57
N LYS A 174 2.71 -8.22 9.55
CA LYS A 174 2.72 -7.22 10.63
C LYS A 174 2.91 -5.81 10.10
N PHE A 175 3.72 -5.66 9.09
CA PHE A 175 3.99 -4.40 8.41
C PHE A 175 2.76 -3.87 7.66
N LEU A 176 2.09 -4.71 6.87
CA LEU A 176 0.85 -4.35 6.17
C LEU A 176 -0.27 -3.99 7.16
N LEU A 177 -0.39 -4.75 8.26
CA LEU A 177 -1.35 -4.45 9.31
C LEU A 177 -1.08 -3.08 9.96
N ALA A 178 0.18 -2.74 10.22
CA ALA A 178 0.54 -1.44 10.79
C ALA A 178 0.16 -0.28 9.84
N ILE A 179 0.44 -0.43 8.54
CA ILE A 179 0.06 0.56 7.53
C ILE A 179 -1.47 0.68 7.46
N PHE A 180 -2.18 -0.44 7.40
CA PHE A 180 -3.65 -0.47 7.40
C PHE A 180 -4.24 0.33 8.58
N ILE A 181 -3.76 0.09 9.80
CA ILE A 181 -4.22 0.80 11.00
C ILE A 181 -3.96 2.30 10.87
N LEU A 182 -2.78 2.72 10.39
CA LEU A 182 -2.44 4.12 10.21
C LEU A 182 -3.34 4.81 9.18
N TYR A 183 -3.68 4.13 8.08
CA TYR A 183 -4.63 4.65 7.10
C TYR A 183 -6.04 4.77 7.66
N VAL A 184 -6.53 3.77 8.40
CA VAL A 184 -7.85 3.83 9.07
C VAL A 184 -7.91 5.01 10.05
N ILE A 185 -6.87 5.23 10.84
CA ILE A 185 -6.77 6.40 11.74
C ILE A 185 -6.77 7.70 10.94
N GLY A 186 -5.97 7.79 9.87
CA GLY A 186 -5.90 8.94 8.99
C GLY A 186 -7.24 9.27 8.34
N ILE A 187 -7.95 8.28 7.83
CA ILE A 187 -9.30 8.40 7.25
C ILE A 187 -10.29 8.88 8.32
N GLY A 188 -10.27 8.27 9.52
CA GLY A 188 -11.15 8.64 10.61
C GLY A 188 -11.01 10.12 11.01
N PHE A 189 -9.78 10.58 11.25
CA PHE A 189 -9.53 11.98 11.61
C PHE A 189 -9.75 12.96 10.47
N SER A 190 -9.49 12.59 9.21
CA SER A 190 -9.82 13.43 8.06
C SER A 190 -11.34 13.57 7.88
N GLY A 191 -12.11 12.50 8.12
CA GLY A 191 -13.57 12.53 8.16
C GLY A 191 -14.11 13.45 9.27
N LEU A 192 -13.55 13.37 10.48
CA LEU A 192 -13.90 14.28 11.58
C LEU A 192 -13.55 15.75 11.23
N SER A 193 -12.45 15.98 10.51
CA SER A 193 -12.08 17.32 10.02
C SER A 193 -13.08 17.86 8.99
N ILE A 194 -13.66 17.00 8.13
CA ILE A 194 -14.74 17.40 7.21
C ILE A 194 -15.95 17.91 8.01
N LEU A 195 -16.39 17.16 9.02
CA LEU A 195 -17.52 17.54 9.88
C LEU A 195 -17.23 18.86 10.64
N GLY A 196 -16.02 19.02 11.14
CA GLY A 196 -15.61 20.23 11.83
C GLY A 196 -15.49 21.43 10.89
N SER A 197 -15.05 21.24 9.64
CA SER A 197 -15.02 22.29 8.62
C SER A 197 -16.42 22.72 8.21
N LEU A 198 -17.36 21.78 8.14
CA LEU A 198 -18.77 22.05 7.92
C LEU A 198 -19.38 22.85 9.09
N ALA A 199 -19.05 22.46 10.32
CA ALA A 199 -19.45 23.23 11.49
C ALA A 199 -18.87 24.65 11.48
N ALA A 200 -17.62 24.85 11.05
CA ALA A 200 -17.01 26.16 10.87
C ALA A 200 -17.73 27.02 9.82
N PHE A 201 -18.24 26.40 8.75
CA PHE A 201 -19.00 27.07 7.71
C PHE A 201 -20.32 27.68 8.24
N PHE A 202 -21.06 26.91 9.07
CA PHE A 202 -22.34 27.34 9.63
C PHE A 202 -22.18 28.21 10.89
N LEU A 203 -21.34 27.79 11.84
CA LEU A 203 -21.21 28.43 13.16
C LEU A 203 -20.13 29.53 13.19
N GLY A 204 -19.31 29.62 12.13
CA GLY A 204 -18.16 30.51 12.05
C GLY A 204 -16.93 29.96 12.78
N PHE A 205 -15.83 30.71 12.65
CA PHE A 205 -14.52 30.36 13.27
C PHE A 205 -14.52 30.66 14.78
N ARG A 206 -15.35 29.94 15.54
CA ARG A 206 -15.28 29.97 16.99
C ARG A 206 -13.98 29.32 17.44
N LYS A 207 -13.37 29.85 18.51
CA LYS A 207 -12.07 29.37 19.01
C LYS A 207 -12.05 27.85 19.23
N LEU A 208 -13.14 27.30 19.78
CA LEU A 208 -13.25 25.85 20.02
C LEU A 208 -13.25 25.05 18.70
N VAL A 209 -14.08 25.45 17.74
CA VAL A 209 -14.17 24.79 16.42
C VAL A 209 -12.82 24.80 15.70
N THR A 210 -12.12 25.95 15.73
CA THR A 210 -10.81 26.09 15.09
C THR A 210 -9.77 25.19 15.73
N ILE A 211 -9.71 25.13 17.08
CA ILE A 211 -8.75 24.30 17.81
C ILE A 211 -9.04 22.80 17.57
N THR A 212 -10.29 22.39 17.70
CA THR A 212 -10.68 20.99 17.51
C THR A 212 -10.35 20.51 16.11
N ASN A 213 -10.66 21.31 15.10
CA ASN A 213 -10.37 20.97 13.71
C ASN A 213 -8.87 20.94 13.41
N PHE A 214 -8.11 21.87 14.00
CA PHE A 214 -6.66 21.84 13.93
C PHE A 214 -6.10 20.53 14.50
N VAL A 215 -6.59 20.09 15.67
CA VAL A 215 -6.16 18.83 16.28
C VAL A 215 -6.47 17.65 15.36
N PHE A 216 -7.67 17.58 14.79
CA PHE A 216 -8.03 16.49 13.87
C PHE A 216 -7.16 16.47 12.62
N THR A 217 -6.90 17.61 11.98
CA THR A 217 -6.04 17.66 10.80
C THR A 217 -4.59 17.31 11.11
N VAL A 218 -4.07 17.70 12.28
CA VAL A 218 -2.72 17.32 12.72
C VAL A 218 -2.62 15.82 12.98
N LEU A 219 -3.59 15.23 13.68
CA LEU A 219 -3.59 13.78 13.94
C LEU A 219 -3.71 12.99 12.62
N ALA A 220 -4.58 13.41 11.70
CA ALA A 220 -4.66 12.81 10.38
C ALA A 220 -3.35 12.94 9.61
N SER A 221 -2.71 14.12 9.64
CA SER A 221 -1.41 14.34 8.98
C SER A 221 -0.31 13.45 9.54
N ILE A 222 -0.23 13.29 10.86
CA ILE A 222 0.77 12.43 11.51
C ILE A 222 0.55 10.97 11.11
N ALA A 223 -0.70 10.50 11.14
CA ALA A 223 -1.04 9.12 10.77
C ALA A 223 -0.71 8.82 9.30
N LEU A 224 -1.12 9.72 8.37
CA LEU A 224 -0.84 9.55 6.94
C LEU A 224 0.65 9.73 6.61
N LEU A 225 1.37 10.63 7.30
CA LEU A 225 2.82 10.75 7.16
C LEU A 225 3.52 9.45 7.56
N ALA A 226 3.19 8.93 8.75
CA ALA A 226 3.75 7.68 9.23
C ALA A 226 3.43 6.52 8.28
N GLY A 227 2.18 6.40 7.83
CA GLY A 227 1.77 5.41 6.83
C GLY A 227 2.57 5.52 5.54
N SER A 228 2.68 6.73 4.96
CA SER A 228 3.42 6.96 3.71
C SER A 228 4.92 6.67 3.84
N LEU A 229 5.54 7.05 4.96
CA LEU A 229 6.96 6.76 5.23
C LEU A 229 7.20 5.26 5.37
N ILE A 230 6.41 4.60 6.21
CA ILE A 230 6.53 3.17 6.44
C ILE A 230 6.32 2.43 5.11
N THR A 231 5.28 2.75 4.34
CA THR A 231 5.04 2.12 3.03
C THR A 231 6.21 2.34 2.07
N THR A 232 6.71 3.58 1.97
CA THR A 232 7.79 3.89 1.01
C THR A 232 9.08 3.14 1.34
N ILE A 233 9.45 3.09 2.63
CA ILE A 233 10.66 2.39 3.08
C ILE A 233 10.47 0.89 2.94
N GLY A 234 9.37 0.35 3.46
CA GLY A 234 9.13 -1.08 3.50
C GLY A 234 8.89 -1.71 2.13
N ALA A 235 8.18 -1.03 1.24
CA ALA A 235 8.00 -1.52 -0.12
C ALA A 235 9.34 -1.59 -0.88
N LYS A 236 10.18 -0.55 -0.75
CA LYS A 236 11.49 -0.53 -1.42
C LYS A 236 12.48 -1.54 -0.83
N GLU A 237 12.59 -1.60 0.51
CA GLU A 237 13.47 -2.57 1.16
C GLU A 237 12.97 -4.00 0.97
N GLY A 238 11.65 -4.22 1.04
CA GLY A 238 11.04 -5.53 0.77
C GLY A 238 11.31 -5.99 -0.67
N ALA A 239 11.04 -5.14 -1.65
CA ALA A 239 11.34 -5.45 -3.05
C ALA A 239 12.83 -5.73 -3.28
N LYS A 240 13.73 -4.95 -2.66
CA LYS A 240 15.16 -5.19 -2.75
C LYS A 240 15.56 -6.54 -2.16
N GLN A 241 15.09 -6.88 -0.96
CA GLN A 241 15.41 -8.17 -0.32
C GLN A 241 14.88 -9.34 -1.14
N ILE A 242 13.68 -9.21 -1.72
CA ILE A 242 13.12 -10.24 -2.60
C ILE A 242 13.98 -10.38 -3.86
N ASN A 243 14.42 -9.29 -4.47
CA ASN A 243 15.28 -9.34 -5.64
C ASN A 243 16.65 -9.93 -5.33
N ASP A 244 17.25 -9.58 -4.18
CA ASP A 244 18.56 -10.11 -3.77
C ASP A 244 18.53 -11.66 -3.59
N ILE A 245 17.38 -12.22 -3.17
CA ILE A 245 17.19 -13.67 -3.02
C ILE A 245 16.60 -14.29 -4.31
N GLY A 246 15.73 -13.55 -4.97
CA GLY A 246 14.94 -14.02 -6.11
C GLY A 246 15.70 -14.11 -7.43
N ASP A 247 16.80 -13.37 -7.57
CA ASP A 247 17.60 -13.34 -8.81
C ASP A 247 18.08 -14.76 -9.20
N ASP A 248 18.40 -15.58 -8.21
CA ASP A 248 18.87 -16.96 -8.42
C ASP A 248 17.75 -17.90 -8.92
N ILE A 249 16.50 -17.60 -8.58
CA ILE A 249 15.34 -18.44 -8.88
C ILE A 249 14.40 -17.83 -9.94
N GLY A 250 14.68 -16.60 -10.40
CA GLY A 250 13.90 -15.92 -11.42
C GLY A 250 12.67 -15.18 -10.88
N ILE A 251 12.63 -14.89 -9.57
CA ILE A 251 11.60 -14.05 -8.95
C ILE A 251 12.09 -12.62 -8.84
N SER A 252 11.25 -11.66 -9.23
CA SER A 252 11.54 -10.24 -9.03
C SER A 252 10.37 -9.53 -8.36
N ALA A 253 10.69 -8.45 -7.64
CA ALA A 253 9.71 -7.63 -6.95
C ALA A 253 9.88 -6.15 -7.32
N GLU A 254 8.75 -5.47 -7.46
CA GLU A 254 8.70 -4.03 -7.70
C GLU A 254 7.89 -3.33 -6.63
N ALA A 255 8.39 -2.17 -6.15
CA ALA A 255 7.65 -1.33 -5.22
C ALA A 255 6.60 -0.51 -5.95
N GLY A 256 5.36 -0.51 -5.47
CA GLY A 256 4.21 0.15 -6.08
C GLY A 256 4.32 1.67 -6.10
N GLN A 257 4.79 2.23 -7.20
CA GLN A 257 5.00 3.68 -7.35
C GLN A 257 3.70 4.47 -7.29
N LYS A 258 2.63 3.98 -7.91
CA LYS A 258 1.32 4.66 -7.93
C LYS A 258 0.72 4.75 -6.53
N PHE A 259 0.84 3.68 -5.74
CA PHE A 259 0.42 3.69 -4.34
C PHE A 259 1.22 4.71 -3.51
N MET A 260 2.53 4.75 -3.66
CA MET A 260 3.37 5.73 -2.98
C MET A 260 2.96 7.17 -3.34
N ILE A 261 2.71 7.46 -4.62
CA ILE A 261 2.29 8.80 -5.06
C ILE A 261 0.96 9.20 -4.40
N ILE A 262 -0.08 8.36 -4.47
CA ILE A 262 -1.40 8.70 -3.89
C ILE A 262 -1.30 8.91 -2.37
N SER A 263 -0.46 8.11 -1.69
CA SER A 263 -0.18 8.23 -0.26
C SER A 263 0.43 9.58 0.10
N TRP A 264 1.49 9.99 -0.59
CA TRP A 264 2.15 11.27 -0.36
C TRP A 264 1.27 12.46 -0.71
N VAL A 265 0.44 12.35 -1.75
CA VAL A 265 -0.53 13.40 -2.12
C VAL A 265 -1.60 13.50 -1.04
N ALA A 266 -2.14 12.41 -0.52
CA ALA A 266 -3.11 12.42 0.57
C ALA A 266 -2.54 13.12 1.82
N PHE A 267 -1.30 12.77 2.21
CA PHE A 267 -0.60 13.46 3.29
C PHE A 267 -0.42 14.95 3.02
N ALA A 268 0.07 15.35 1.83
CA ALA A 268 0.31 16.75 1.50
C ALA A 268 -0.97 17.59 1.57
N VAL A 269 -2.08 17.05 1.09
CA VAL A 269 -3.38 17.73 1.10
C VAL A 269 -3.89 17.95 2.53
N ILE A 270 -3.81 16.94 3.42
CA ILE A 270 -4.25 17.12 4.81
C ILE A 270 -3.30 18.01 5.61
N ALA A 271 -2.00 17.97 5.33
CA ALA A 271 -1.02 18.87 5.92
C ALA A 271 -1.30 20.33 5.52
N ALA A 272 -1.68 20.59 4.27
CA ALA A 272 -2.11 21.92 3.83
C ALA A 272 -3.35 22.40 4.59
N ALA A 273 -4.33 21.52 4.87
CA ALA A 273 -5.47 21.83 5.72
C ALA A 273 -5.05 22.19 7.15
N ALA A 274 -4.08 21.46 7.73
CA ALA A 274 -3.55 21.78 9.07
C ALA A 274 -2.87 23.16 9.10
N VAL A 275 -2.05 23.48 8.10
CA VAL A 275 -1.41 24.81 7.95
C VAL A 275 -2.47 25.91 7.84
N TYR A 276 -3.55 25.68 7.09
CA TYR A 276 -4.65 26.62 6.99
C TYR A 276 -5.28 26.92 8.36
N TRP A 277 -5.53 25.89 9.19
CA TRP A 277 -6.08 26.07 10.53
C TRP A 277 -5.13 26.82 11.48
N ILE A 278 -3.81 26.62 11.36
CA ILE A 278 -2.80 27.42 12.07
C ILE A 278 -2.92 28.90 11.68
N ALA A 279 -2.98 29.18 10.38
CA ALA A 279 -3.10 30.55 9.88
C ALA A 279 -4.38 31.22 10.41
N GLN A 280 -5.52 30.54 10.38
CA GLN A 280 -6.78 31.05 10.94
C GLN A 280 -6.71 31.33 12.44
N PHE A 281 -6.05 30.46 13.20
CA PHE A 281 -5.83 30.65 14.62
C PHE A 281 -4.97 31.89 14.89
N CYS A 282 -3.88 32.09 14.15
CA CYS A 282 -3.00 33.26 14.28
C CYS A 282 -3.71 34.57 13.91
N VAL A 283 -4.49 34.60 12.83
CA VAL A 283 -5.27 35.77 12.42
C VAL A 283 -6.32 36.12 13.48
N GLY A 284 -7.04 35.11 14.01
CA GLY A 284 -8.04 35.32 15.04
C GLY A 284 -7.46 35.89 16.35
N ARG A 285 -6.21 35.54 16.70
CA ARG A 285 -5.49 36.14 17.86
C ARG A 285 -5.14 37.62 17.61
N ARG A 286 -4.61 37.95 16.43
CA ARG A 286 -4.24 39.33 16.06
C ARG A 286 -5.43 40.27 16.04
N SER A 287 -6.58 39.79 15.57
CA SER A 287 -7.81 40.59 15.53
C SER A 287 -8.30 40.96 16.94
N ARG A 288 -8.19 40.04 17.91
CA ARG A 288 -8.60 40.30 19.30
C ARG A 288 -7.64 41.25 20.06
N SER A 289 -6.36 41.24 19.76
CA SER A 289 -5.38 42.13 20.38
C SER A 289 -5.50 43.59 19.89
N ARG A 290 -6.16 43.80 18.72
CA ARG A 290 -6.39 45.13 18.13
C ARG A 290 -7.77 45.71 18.48
N ALA A 291 -8.65 44.98 19.13
CA ALA A 291 -9.92 45.52 19.57
C ALA A 291 -9.63 46.60 20.64
N PRO A 292 -9.97 47.89 20.44
CA PRO A 292 -9.74 48.95 21.43
C PRO A 292 -10.48 48.59 22.70
N ARG A 293 -9.78 48.64 23.84
CA ARG A 293 -10.34 48.52 25.16
C ARG A 293 -11.35 49.68 25.27
N ARG A 294 -12.64 49.40 25.08
CA ARG A 294 -13.69 50.38 25.38
C ARG A 294 -13.53 50.75 26.83
N THR A 295 -12.91 51.93 27.09
CA THR A 295 -12.83 52.57 28.36
C THR A 295 -14.25 52.85 28.85
N TYR A 296 -14.67 52.10 29.83
CA TYR A 296 -15.86 52.41 30.63
C TYR A 296 -15.61 53.71 31.45
N THR A 297 -15.54 54.85 30.82
CA THR A 297 -15.33 56.17 31.47
C THR A 297 -16.23 57.20 30.83
N GLU A 298 -17.56 56.91 30.77
CA GLU A 298 -18.50 57.99 30.46
C GLU A 298 -19.91 57.66 30.96
N LYS A 299 -20.05 57.42 32.28
CA LYS A 299 -21.35 57.46 32.96
C LYS A 299 -21.29 57.99 34.40
N ARG A 300 -20.36 58.89 34.73
CA ARG A 300 -20.28 59.44 36.09
C ARG A 300 -20.37 60.98 36.12
N HIS A 301 -20.88 61.63 35.10
CA HIS A 301 -20.96 63.08 35.08
C HIS A 301 -22.35 63.66 34.76
N LYS A 302 -23.43 62.95 35.10
CA LYS A 302 -24.80 63.53 35.05
C LYS A 302 -25.68 63.12 36.24
N GLN A 303 -25.12 63.11 37.43
CA GLN A 303 -25.93 63.07 38.68
C GLN A 303 -25.28 63.93 39.74
N GLY A 304 -25.37 65.20 39.60
CA GLY A 304 -24.85 66.18 40.56
C GLY A 304 -25.17 67.62 40.15
N SER A 305 -26.45 67.88 39.95
CA SER A 305 -26.93 69.28 39.88
C SER A 305 -28.44 69.29 40.10
N PHE A 306 -28.83 69.28 41.33
CA PHE A 306 -30.00 69.92 41.89
C PHE A 306 -29.70 70.16 43.34
#